data_888fb262318ffffc9674e942e7bb1046
#
_entry.id   888fb262318ffffc9674e942e7bb1046
#
_cell.length_a   1.000
_cell.length_b   1.000
_cell.length_c   1.000
_cell.angle_alpha   90.00
_cell.angle_beta   90.00
_cell.angle_gamma   90.00
#
_symmetry.space_group_name_H-M   'P 1'
#
loop_
_entity.id
_entity.type
_entity.pdbx_description
1 polymer ?
#
loop_
_entity_poly.entity_id
_entity_poly.type
_entity_poly.pdbx_seq_one_letter_code
_entity_poly.pdbx_strand_id
1 'polypeptide(L)'
;MSKDESAAVPAAVAGAAAAAGGGTVSGRPEPSFEWMGLSNQWGVRVKPDEHGLRLGDLNVGIYGEVPEYWEDQTRRPRGALPRPGVPPLPYNLRAKHQMWADCAADLYEEGIQRRWIPATEVPWNSLAPLPEEVERAVCQAATELMQYANTEIEIITYWQDQMSYGYYEVKQFLATATFDCARHIEALRK
;
A
#
# COMPACT_ATOMS: atom_id res chain seq x y z
N MET A 1 37.14 12.88 10.94
CA MET A 1 37.16 11.60 11.67
C MET A 1 35.93 11.60 12.56
N SER A 2 34.84 11.01 12.11
CA SER A 2 33.66 10.70 12.92
C SER A 2 33.19 9.32 12.49
N LYS A 3 33.04 8.45 13.47
CA LYS A 3 32.83 7.02 13.31
C LYS A 3 31.40 6.76 12.88
N ASP A 4 31.25 6.01 11.80
CA ASP A 4 30.05 5.24 11.46
C ASP A 4 29.75 4.28 12.62
N GLU A 5 28.71 4.55 13.36
CA GLU A 5 28.01 3.59 14.17
C GLU A 5 26.75 3.12 13.42
N SER A 6 26.99 2.21 12.47
CA SER A 6 25.94 1.34 11.95
C SER A 6 25.43 0.51 13.12
N ALA A 7 24.32 0.92 13.70
CA ALA A 7 23.64 0.16 14.75
C ALA A 7 23.06 -1.10 14.13
N ALA A 8 23.78 -2.21 14.25
CA ALA A 8 23.28 -3.54 13.98
C ALA A 8 22.02 -3.77 14.84
N VAL A 9 20.92 -4.14 14.21
CA VAL A 9 19.72 -4.60 14.89
C VAL A 9 20.10 -5.89 15.64
N PRO A 10 20.04 -5.92 16.97
CA PRO A 10 20.42 -7.13 17.68
C PRO A 10 19.40 -8.23 17.41
N ALA A 11 19.89 -9.44 17.12
CA ALA A 11 19.14 -10.67 16.88
C ALA A 11 18.34 -11.17 18.13
N ALA A 12 18.12 -10.32 19.12
CA ALA A 12 17.50 -10.66 20.39
C ALA A 12 15.96 -10.75 20.37
N VAL A 13 15.30 -10.52 19.24
CA VAL A 13 13.84 -10.59 19.15
C VAL A 13 13.33 -12.04 19.07
N ALA A 14 14.18 -13.00 18.75
CA ALA A 14 13.79 -14.41 18.64
C ALA A 14 13.59 -15.14 19.99
N GLY A 15 13.98 -14.56 21.10
CA GLY A 15 13.97 -15.20 22.43
C GLY A 15 12.73 -14.91 23.30
N ALA A 16 11.91 -13.93 22.99
CA ALA A 16 10.82 -13.50 23.86
C ALA A 16 9.49 -14.27 23.64
N ALA A 17 9.41 -15.13 22.64
CA ALA A 17 8.19 -15.85 22.32
C ALA A 17 7.96 -17.14 23.15
N ALA A 18 8.88 -17.52 24.04
CA ALA A 18 8.84 -18.83 24.72
C ALA A 18 8.29 -18.80 26.15
N ALA A 19 7.87 -17.67 26.70
CA ALA A 19 7.47 -17.55 28.11
C ALA A 19 6.02 -17.10 28.36
N ALA A 20 5.12 -17.29 27.41
CA ALA A 20 3.69 -17.01 27.66
C ALA A 20 2.94 -18.28 28.04
N GLY A 21 3.14 -18.74 29.28
CA GLY A 21 2.30 -19.72 29.93
C GLY A 21 1.02 -19.08 30.45
N GLY A 22 0.11 -18.66 29.60
CA GLY A 22 -1.22 -18.17 29.96
C GLY A 22 -2.28 -19.22 29.68
N GLY A 23 -3.07 -19.57 30.66
CA GLY A 23 -4.14 -20.57 30.54
C GLY A 23 -5.14 -20.24 29.44
N THR A 24 -5.54 -21.24 28.68
CA THR A 24 -6.49 -21.13 27.58
C THR A 24 -7.91 -21.24 28.08
N VAL A 25 -8.69 -20.17 27.98
CA VAL A 25 -10.14 -20.25 27.93
C VAL A 25 -10.51 -20.29 26.44
N SER A 26 -11.17 -21.34 25.99
CA SER A 26 -11.59 -21.59 24.61
C SER A 26 -10.46 -21.75 23.55
N GLY A 27 -9.29 -22.28 23.92
CA GLY A 27 -8.22 -22.61 22.97
C GLY A 27 -7.47 -21.40 22.37
N ARG A 28 -7.80 -20.18 22.77
CA ARG A 28 -7.16 -18.96 22.31
C ARG A 28 -6.30 -18.38 23.45
N PRO A 29 -4.97 -18.22 23.23
CA PRO A 29 -4.14 -17.55 24.24
C PRO A 29 -4.62 -16.12 24.47
N GLU A 30 -4.62 -15.69 25.75
CA GLU A 30 -4.92 -14.31 26.06
C GLU A 30 -3.85 -13.38 25.46
N PRO A 31 -4.25 -12.21 24.99
CA PRO A 31 -3.32 -11.23 24.44
C PRO A 31 -2.40 -10.71 25.59
N SER A 32 -1.09 -10.88 25.42
CA SER A 32 -0.10 -10.27 26.32
C SER A 32 0.28 -8.88 25.81
N PHE A 33 0.31 -7.91 26.71
CA PHE A 33 0.72 -6.52 26.46
C PHE A 33 2.10 -6.21 27.07
N GLU A 34 2.83 -7.21 27.54
CA GLU A 34 4.17 -7.04 28.15
C GLU A 34 5.15 -6.32 27.23
N TRP A 35 4.99 -6.51 25.91
CA TRP A 35 5.76 -5.83 24.88
C TRP A 35 5.64 -4.31 24.93
N MET A 36 4.56 -3.76 25.47
CA MET A 36 4.36 -2.31 25.61
C MET A 36 5.27 -1.69 26.67
N GLY A 37 5.75 -2.51 27.63
CA GLY A 37 6.68 -2.08 28.69
C GLY A 37 8.15 -2.16 28.26
N LEU A 38 8.47 -2.75 27.13
CA LEU A 38 9.83 -2.87 26.63
C LEU A 38 10.31 -1.53 26.08
N SER A 39 11.45 -1.04 26.54
CA SER A 39 11.99 0.24 26.10
C SER A 39 12.31 0.25 24.60
N ASN A 40 11.73 1.14 23.86
CA ASN A 40 12.13 1.76 22.58
C ASN A 40 13.02 0.98 21.57
N GLN A 41 12.94 -0.34 21.55
CA GLN A 41 13.62 -1.18 20.52
C GLN A 41 12.68 -1.52 19.36
N TRP A 42 11.54 -0.87 19.31
CA TRP A 42 10.46 -1.13 18.37
C TRP A 42 10.48 -0.19 17.19
N GLY A 43 10.21 -0.75 16.04
CA GLY A 43 9.97 0.01 14.83
C GLY A 43 11.25 0.41 14.09
N VAL A 44 11.02 0.96 12.93
CA VAL A 44 12.05 1.48 12.06
C VAL A 44 12.34 2.93 12.47
N ARG A 45 13.60 3.24 12.75
CA ARG A 45 14.05 4.60 13.05
C ARG A 45 14.75 5.20 11.83
N VAL A 46 14.00 5.42 10.79
CA VAL A 46 14.49 6.09 9.60
C VAL A 46 14.47 7.59 9.83
N LYS A 47 15.53 8.27 9.42
CA LYS A 47 15.60 9.74 9.43
C LYS A 47 15.16 10.24 8.06
N PRO A 48 14.30 11.27 7.99
CA PRO A 48 13.98 11.90 6.73
C PRO A 48 15.23 12.53 6.10
N ASP A 49 15.32 12.46 4.78
CA ASP A 49 16.29 13.17 3.96
C ASP A 49 15.73 14.51 3.45
N GLU A 50 16.39 15.12 2.46
CA GLU A 50 15.93 16.36 1.82
C GLU A 50 14.59 16.24 1.08
N HIS A 51 14.20 15.02 0.74
CA HIS A 51 12.92 14.69 0.10
C HIS A 51 11.84 14.23 1.08
N GLY A 52 12.14 14.24 2.38
CA GLY A 52 11.27 13.75 3.45
C GLY A 52 11.49 12.27 3.77
N LEU A 53 10.43 11.60 4.21
CA LEU A 53 10.40 10.17 4.51
C LEU A 53 9.48 9.47 3.51
N ARG A 54 10.05 8.74 2.59
CA ARG A 54 9.32 8.05 1.53
C ARG A 54 8.94 6.63 1.93
N LEU A 55 8.00 6.06 1.22
CA LEU A 55 7.55 4.68 1.44
C LEU A 55 8.69 3.67 1.37
N GLY A 56 9.61 3.81 0.39
CA GLY A 56 10.78 2.96 0.24
C GLY A 56 11.75 2.99 1.42
N ASP A 57 11.85 4.13 2.11
CA ASP A 57 12.76 4.31 3.25
C ASP A 57 12.32 3.49 4.48
N LEU A 58 11.05 3.07 4.51
CA LEU A 58 10.52 2.21 5.58
C LEU A 58 10.91 0.73 5.41
N ASN A 59 11.44 0.36 4.25
CA ASN A 59 11.82 -1.00 3.91
C ASN A 59 13.22 -1.36 4.44
N VAL A 60 13.40 -1.31 5.76
CA VAL A 60 14.67 -1.55 6.43
C VAL A 60 14.68 -2.88 7.16
N GLY A 61 15.75 -3.66 6.99
CA GLY A 61 15.92 -4.95 7.65
C GLY A 61 14.77 -5.91 7.33
N ILE A 62 14.23 -6.56 8.33
CA ILE A 62 13.14 -7.54 8.18
C ILE A 62 11.85 -6.97 7.58
N TYR A 63 11.64 -5.66 7.64
CA TYR A 63 10.49 -4.99 7.02
C TYR A 63 10.66 -4.80 5.50
N GLY A 64 11.92 -4.79 5.04
CA GLY A 64 12.27 -4.67 3.62
C GLY A 64 12.33 -6.00 2.88
N GLU A 65 12.43 -7.11 3.59
CA GLU A 65 12.49 -8.43 2.98
C GLU A 65 11.15 -8.83 2.37
N VAL A 66 11.08 -8.82 1.06
CA VAL A 66 9.88 -9.24 0.32
C VAL A 66 9.92 -10.75 0.12
N PRO A 67 9.03 -11.51 0.78
CA PRO A 67 9.04 -12.97 0.69
C PRO A 67 8.63 -13.45 -0.70
N GLU A 68 9.23 -14.54 -1.17
CA GLU A 68 8.83 -15.19 -2.42
C GLU A 68 7.39 -15.73 -2.37
N TYR A 69 6.95 -16.10 -1.17
CA TYR A 69 5.60 -16.57 -0.92
C TYR A 69 5.11 -16.12 0.46
N TRP A 70 3.90 -15.55 0.53
CA TRP A 70 3.28 -15.12 1.79
C TRP A 70 2.30 -16.17 2.29
N GLU A 71 2.78 -17.06 3.16
CA GLU A 71 1.96 -18.14 3.73
C GLU A 71 0.96 -17.65 4.76
N ASP A 72 1.41 -16.75 5.63
CA ASP A 72 0.56 -16.14 6.64
C ASP A 72 -0.31 -15.06 6.02
N GLN A 73 -1.58 -15.36 5.86
CA GLN A 73 -2.55 -14.48 5.23
C GLN A 73 -3.22 -13.52 6.23
N THR A 74 -2.53 -13.19 7.31
CA THR A 74 -2.98 -12.14 8.23
C THR A 74 -2.63 -10.74 7.71
N ARG A 75 -3.28 -9.70 8.27
CA ARG A 75 -2.96 -8.30 7.95
C ARG A 75 -1.80 -7.76 8.79
N ARG A 76 -0.82 -8.58 9.08
CA ARG A 76 0.39 -8.12 9.75
C ARG A 76 1.41 -7.56 8.75
N PRO A 77 2.21 -6.56 9.13
CA PRO A 77 3.31 -6.10 8.28
C PRO A 77 4.39 -7.16 8.17
N ARG A 78 5.19 -7.13 7.10
CA ARG A 78 6.41 -7.92 6.99
C ARG A 78 7.29 -7.69 8.23
N GLY A 79 7.98 -8.74 8.66
CA GLY A 79 8.84 -8.68 9.84
C GLY A 79 8.12 -8.73 11.19
N ALA A 80 6.80 -8.58 11.24
CA ALA A 80 6.04 -8.74 12.47
C ALA A 80 5.87 -10.23 12.82
N LEU A 81 5.91 -10.54 14.13
CA LEU A 81 5.69 -11.89 14.61
C LEU A 81 4.27 -12.36 14.30
N PRO A 82 4.09 -13.63 13.89
CA PRO A 82 2.76 -14.20 13.66
C PRO A 82 1.96 -14.22 14.96
N ARG A 83 0.67 -13.91 14.87
CA ARG A 83 -0.25 -13.94 16.00
C ARG A 83 -0.94 -15.29 16.06
N PRO A 84 -0.71 -16.12 17.10
CA PRO A 84 -1.35 -17.42 17.22
C PRO A 84 -2.88 -17.32 17.27
N GLY A 85 -3.56 -18.29 16.67
CA GLY A 85 -5.02 -18.41 16.74
C GLY A 85 -5.82 -17.42 15.86
N VAL A 86 -5.15 -16.59 15.06
CA VAL A 86 -5.83 -15.76 14.05
C VAL A 86 -5.99 -16.59 12.77
N PRO A 87 -7.23 -16.76 12.27
CA PRO A 87 -7.43 -17.48 11.03
C PRO A 87 -6.82 -16.71 9.84
N PRO A 88 -6.25 -17.41 8.86
CA PRO A 88 -5.70 -16.76 7.67
C PRO A 88 -6.80 -16.11 6.82
N LEU A 89 -6.45 -15.02 6.14
CA LEU A 89 -7.31 -14.39 5.15
C LEU A 89 -7.19 -15.11 3.80
N PRO A 90 -8.29 -15.21 3.04
CA PRO A 90 -8.35 -16.00 1.81
C PRO A 90 -7.78 -15.23 0.60
N TYR A 91 -6.50 -14.87 0.63
CA TYR A 91 -5.86 -14.25 -0.54
C TYR A 91 -5.55 -15.27 -1.64
N ASN A 92 -5.77 -14.91 -2.89
CA ASN A 92 -5.45 -15.73 -4.05
C ASN A 92 -4.05 -15.44 -4.60
N LEU A 93 -3.61 -14.18 -4.55
CA LEU A 93 -2.31 -13.74 -5.00
C LEU A 93 -1.34 -13.71 -3.82
N ARG A 94 -0.46 -14.70 -3.73
CA ARG A 94 0.42 -14.94 -2.58
C ARG A 94 1.90 -15.06 -2.93
N ALA A 95 2.22 -15.20 -4.22
CA ALA A 95 3.59 -15.37 -4.67
C ALA A 95 4.13 -14.07 -5.27
N LYS A 96 5.38 -13.72 -4.93
CA LYS A 96 6.07 -12.52 -5.36
C LYS A 96 6.02 -12.33 -6.88
N HIS A 97 6.32 -13.38 -7.64
CA HIS A 97 6.33 -13.33 -9.11
C HIS A 97 4.99 -13.02 -9.75
N GLN A 98 3.87 -13.12 -9.01
CA GLN A 98 2.54 -12.84 -9.54
C GLN A 98 2.20 -11.34 -9.57
N MET A 99 2.82 -10.54 -8.71
CA MET A 99 2.38 -9.17 -8.49
C MET A 99 3.47 -8.17 -8.10
N TRP A 100 4.64 -8.65 -7.65
CA TRP A 100 5.66 -7.76 -7.11
C TRP A 100 6.39 -7.00 -8.23
N ALA A 101 6.62 -5.71 -7.98
CA ALA A 101 7.52 -4.87 -8.76
C ALA A 101 8.41 -4.09 -7.78
N ASP A 102 9.72 -4.15 -7.98
CA ASP A 102 10.69 -3.47 -7.10
C ASP A 102 10.52 -1.95 -7.09
N CYS A 103 9.97 -1.38 -8.16
CA CYS A 103 9.71 0.06 -8.29
C CYS A 103 8.33 0.49 -7.72
N ALA A 104 7.56 -0.40 -7.09
CA ALA A 104 6.19 -0.08 -6.65
C ALA A 104 6.15 1.08 -5.65
N ALA A 105 7.11 1.16 -4.73
CA ALA A 105 7.20 2.26 -3.76
C ALA A 105 7.51 3.60 -4.45
N ASP A 106 8.42 3.61 -5.42
CA ASP A 106 8.78 4.81 -6.18
C ASP A 106 7.62 5.31 -7.05
N LEU A 107 6.90 4.37 -7.69
CA LEU A 107 5.71 4.68 -8.48
C LEU A 107 4.58 5.25 -7.62
N TYR A 108 4.45 4.78 -6.38
CA TYR A 108 3.49 5.36 -5.42
C TYR A 108 3.84 6.83 -5.12
N GLU A 109 5.10 7.13 -4.82
CA GLU A 109 5.56 8.50 -4.55
C GLU A 109 5.39 9.40 -5.78
N GLU A 110 5.73 8.89 -6.97
CA GLU A 110 5.53 9.61 -8.23
C GLU A 110 4.05 9.92 -8.46
N GLY A 111 3.16 8.95 -8.23
CA GLY A 111 1.72 9.12 -8.36
C GLY A 111 1.15 10.21 -7.45
N ILE A 112 1.69 10.32 -6.22
CA ILE A 112 1.31 11.40 -5.30
C ILE A 112 1.79 12.75 -5.80
N GLN A 113 3.02 12.85 -6.29
CA GLN A 113 3.63 14.10 -6.71
C GLN A 113 3.02 14.66 -8.00
N ARG A 114 2.61 13.78 -8.92
CA ARG A 114 2.00 14.14 -10.21
C ARG A 114 0.49 14.30 -10.17
N ARG A 115 -0.12 14.26 -9.01
CA ARG A 115 -1.56 14.46 -8.89
C ARG A 115 -1.96 15.86 -9.38
N TRP A 116 -3.00 15.93 -10.17
CA TRP A 116 -3.62 17.16 -10.63
C TRP A 116 -5.04 17.29 -10.06
N ILE A 117 -5.58 18.50 -10.04
CA ILE A 117 -6.91 18.80 -9.48
C ILE A 117 -7.86 19.12 -10.61
N PRO A 118 -8.85 18.26 -10.94
CA PRO A 118 -9.76 18.48 -12.06
C PRO A 118 -10.55 19.80 -11.97
N ALA A 119 -10.83 20.24 -10.76
CA ALA A 119 -11.64 21.46 -10.57
C ALA A 119 -10.91 22.75 -10.92
N THR A 120 -9.60 22.82 -10.71
CA THR A 120 -8.83 24.08 -10.77
C THR A 120 -7.70 24.09 -11.80
N GLU A 121 -7.16 22.92 -12.16
CA GLU A 121 -6.02 22.83 -13.06
C GLU A 121 -6.41 22.58 -14.52
N VAL A 122 -7.67 22.18 -14.76
CA VAL A 122 -8.22 22.14 -16.11
C VAL A 122 -8.77 23.53 -16.45
N PRO A 123 -8.38 24.14 -17.59
CA PRO A 123 -8.77 25.51 -17.95
C PRO A 123 -10.21 25.55 -18.50
N TRP A 124 -11.20 25.23 -17.68
CA TRP A 124 -12.62 25.15 -18.06
C TRP A 124 -13.14 26.43 -18.76
N ASN A 125 -12.63 27.58 -18.36
CA ASN A 125 -13.03 28.88 -18.96
C ASN A 125 -12.50 29.08 -20.39
N SER A 126 -11.59 28.21 -20.87
CA SER A 126 -11.07 28.30 -22.26
C SER A 126 -11.87 27.47 -23.26
N LEU A 127 -12.90 26.79 -22.81
CA LEU A 127 -13.76 26.00 -23.68
C LEU A 127 -14.53 26.93 -24.64
N ALA A 128 -14.30 26.75 -25.92
CA ALA A 128 -15.05 27.46 -26.96
C ALA A 128 -16.31 26.66 -27.34
N PRO A 129 -17.40 27.37 -27.71
CA PRO A 129 -18.58 26.69 -28.23
C PRO A 129 -18.25 25.86 -29.47
N LEU A 130 -18.76 24.64 -29.49
CA LEU A 130 -18.60 23.70 -30.61
C LEU A 130 -19.90 23.63 -31.41
N PRO A 131 -19.84 23.30 -32.71
CA PRO A 131 -21.05 22.94 -33.45
C PRO A 131 -21.77 21.78 -32.75
N GLU A 132 -23.10 21.80 -32.72
CA GLU A 132 -23.93 20.85 -31.97
C GLU A 132 -23.58 19.38 -32.27
N GLU A 133 -23.34 19.05 -33.53
CA GLU A 133 -23.00 17.69 -33.94
C GLU A 133 -21.62 17.22 -33.37
N VAL A 134 -20.67 18.16 -33.32
CA VAL A 134 -19.32 17.90 -32.76
C VAL A 134 -19.41 17.79 -31.25
N GLU A 135 -20.14 18.69 -30.59
CA GLU A 135 -20.36 18.63 -29.14
C GLU A 135 -20.99 17.31 -28.72
N ARG A 136 -22.00 16.84 -29.45
CA ARG A 136 -22.67 15.57 -29.21
C ARG A 136 -21.70 14.38 -29.35
N ALA A 137 -20.83 14.39 -30.36
CA ALA A 137 -19.82 13.37 -30.57
C ALA A 137 -18.76 13.37 -29.46
N VAL A 138 -18.35 14.57 -29.00
CA VAL A 138 -17.40 14.70 -27.87
C VAL A 138 -18.02 14.17 -26.58
N CYS A 139 -19.26 14.53 -26.28
CA CYS A 139 -20.00 14.03 -25.13
C CYS A 139 -20.13 12.49 -25.14
N GLN A 140 -20.40 11.93 -26.32
CA GLN A 140 -20.45 10.46 -26.47
C GLN A 140 -19.10 9.81 -26.17
N ALA A 141 -18.02 10.34 -26.76
CA ALA A 141 -16.67 9.83 -26.52
C ALA A 141 -16.25 9.98 -25.04
N ALA A 142 -16.52 11.13 -24.42
CA ALA A 142 -16.23 11.34 -23.00
C ALA A 142 -17.01 10.37 -22.10
N THR A 143 -18.28 10.09 -22.46
CA THR A 143 -19.09 9.11 -21.73
C THR A 143 -18.50 7.70 -21.82
N GLU A 144 -18.04 7.29 -22.99
CA GLU A 144 -17.39 5.98 -23.17
C GLU A 144 -16.08 5.88 -22.37
N LEU A 145 -15.22 6.91 -22.42
CA LEU A 145 -13.98 6.95 -21.64
C LEU A 145 -14.25 6.90 -20.14
N MET A 146 -15.30 7.58 -19.68
CA MET A 146 -15.72 7.50 -18.27
C MET A 146 -16.13 6.08 -17.87
N GLN A 147 -16.83 5.33 -18.74
CA GLN A 147 -17.19 3.93 -18.47
C GLN A 147 -15.95 3.02 -18.41
N TYR A 148 -14.95 3.24 -19.27
CA TYR A 148 -13.68 2.52 -19.19
C TYR A 148 -12.98 2.80 -17.86
N ALA A 149 -12.90 4.05 -17.42
CA ALA A 149 -12.29 4.39 -16.13
C ALA A 149 -13.03 3.77 -14.94
N ASN A 150 -14.37 3.65 -14.99
CA ASN A 150 -15.14 2.90 -13.98
C ASN A 150 -14.76 1.41 -13.97
N THR A 151 -14.64 0.79 -15.13
CA THR A 151 -14.24 -0.62 -15.25
C THR A 151 -12.82 -0.84 -14.69
N GLU A 152 -11.90 0.08 -14.96
CA GLU A 152 -10.54 0.04 -14.40
C GLU A 152 -10.56 0.08 -12.87
N ILE A 153 -11.38 0.95 -12.26
CA ILE A 153 -11.55 1.00 -10.80
C ILE A 153 -11.99 -0.36 -10.25
N GLU A 154 -12.97 -0.99 -10.86
CA GLU A 154 -13.48 -2.29 -10.42
C GLU A 154 -12.40 -3.37 -10.51
N ILE A 155 -11.66 -3.44 -11.62
CA ILE A 155 -10.58 -4.42 -11.83
C ILE A 155 -9.44 -4.21 -10.83
N ILE A 156 -8.96 -2.97 -10.67
CA ILE A 156 -7.85 -2.66 -9.76
C ILE A 156 -8.25 -2.96 -8.31
N THR A 157 -9.46 -2.60 -7.91
CA THR A 157 -9.97 -2.85 -6.55
C THR A 157 -10.10 -4.34 -6.27
N TYR A 158 -10.58 -5.11 -7.25
CA TYR A 158 -10.65 -6.57 -7.15
C TYR A 158 -9.25 -7.19 -6.99
N TRP A 159 -8.26 -6.73 -7.74
CA TRP A 159 -6.88 -7.20 -7.59
C TRP A 159 -6.31 -6.90 -6.21
N GLN A 160 -6.54 -5.71 -5.70
CA GLN A 160 -6.11 -5.33 -4.34
C GLN A 160 -6.70 -6.25 -3.27
N ASP A 161 -7.96 -6.65 -3.42
CA ASP A 161 -8.61 -7.57 -2.49
C ASP A 161 -8.01 -8.98 -2.54
N GLN A 162 -7.67 -9.45 -3.73
CA GLN A 162 -7.07 -10.78 -3.93
C GLN A 162 -5.60 -10.88 -3.51
N MET A 163 -4.92 -9.75 -3.36
CA MET A 163 -3.50 -9.67 -3.10
C MET A 163 -3.19 -9.79 -1.61
N SER A 164 -2.22 -10.63 -1.29
CA SER A 164 -1.69 -10.81 0.04
C SER A 164 -1.15 -9.51 0.64
N TYR A 165 -1.36 -9.31 1.94
CA TYR A 165 -0.94 -8.10 2.63
C TYR A 165 0.58 -7.91 2.68
N GLY A 166 1.35 -8.96 2.52
CA GLY A 166 2.82 -8.90 2.47
C GLY A 166 3.38 -8.03 1.34
N TYR A 167 2.57 -7.69 0.35
CA TYR A 167 2.95 -6.88 -0.83
C TYR A 167 2.27 -5.51 -0.82
N TYR A 168 2.27 -4.84 0.32
CA TYR A 168 1.50 -3.62 0.54
C TYR A 168 1.95 -2.43 -0.33
N GLU A 169 3.21 -2.33 -0.75
CA GLU A 169 3.69 -1.27 -1.64
C GLU A 169 2.96 -1.30 -2.99
N VAL A 170 2.76 -2.50 -3.53
CA VAL A 170 1.99 -2.68 -4.77
C VAL A 170 0.52 -2.30 -4.54
N LYS A 171 -0.07 -2.68 -3.40
CA LYS A 171 -1.43 -2.27 -3.05
C LYS A 171 -1.57 -0.76 -2.93
N GLN A 172 -0.58 -0.08 -2.34
CA GLN A 172 -0.58 1.39 -2.22
C GLN A 172 -0.44 2.07 -3.58
N PHE A 173 0.45 1.57 -4.45
CA PHE A 173 0.55 2.05 -5.82
C PHE A 173 -0.78 1.88 -6.58
N LEU A 174 -1.41 0.72 -6.51
CA LEU A 174 -2.71 0.48 -7.14
C LEU A 174 -3.82 1.39 -6.59
N ALA A 175 -3.74 1.81 -5.32
CA ALA A 175 -4.66 2.78 -4.75
C ALA A 175 -4.51 4.17 -5.38
N THR A 176 -3.29 4.60 -5.73
CA THR A 176 -3.09 5.85 -6.50
C THR A 176 -3.68 5.75 -7.90
N ALA A 177 -3.52 4.61 -8.58
CA ALA A 177 -4.12 4.37 -9.89
C ALA A 177 -5.67 4.44 -9.84
N THR A 178 -6.28 3.83 -8.81
CA THR A 178 -7.73 3.94 -8.59
C THR A 178 -8.18 5.39 -8.37
N PHE A 179 -7.39 6.16 -7.62
CA PHE A 179 -7.66 7.58 -7.40
C PHE A 179 -7.53 8.40 -8.69
N ASP A 180 -6.57 8.08 -9.57
CA ASP A 180 -6.42 8.71 -10.87
C ASP A 180 -7.61 8.44 -11.78
N CYS A 181 -8.09 7.21 -11.84
CA CYS A 181 -9.31 6.87 -12.57
C CYS A 181 -10.52 7.67 -12.07
N ALA A 182 -10.66 7.87 -10.76
CA ALA A 182 -11.74 8.70 -10.20
C ALA A 182 -11.65 10.17 -10.63
N ARG A 183 -10.43 10.74 -10.75
CA ARG A 183 -10.20 12.09 -11.26
C ARG A 183 -10.52 12.20 -12.76
N HIS A 184 -10.18 11.18 -13.55
CA HIS A 184 -10.55 11.11 -14.95
C HIS A 184 -12.07 11.12 -15.12
N ILE A 185 -12.80 10.32 -14.32
CA ILE A 185 -14.26 10.30 -14.32
C ILE A 185 -14.83 11.69 -14.00
N GLU A 186 -14.28 12.38 -12.99
CA GLU A 186 -14.71 13.74 -12.65
C GLU A 186 -14.51 14.71 -13.81
N ALA A 187 -13.32 14.69 -14.43
CA ALA A 187 -13.00 15.58 -15.54
C ALA A 187 -13.87 15.31 -16.78
N LEU A 188 -14.12 14.04 -17.10
CA LEU A 188 -14.91 13.63 -18.26
C LEU A 188 -16.43 13.91 -18.10
N ARG A 189 -16.88 14.15 -16.86
CA ARG A 189 -18.28 14.53 -16.57
C ARG A 189 -18.54 16.02 -16.64
N LYS A 190 -17.51 16.84 -16.57
CA LYS A 190 -17.60 18.31 -16.63
C LYS A 190 -17.59 18.81 -18.05
#